data_b703ebc21edecd64a5e6d01761334b7c
#
_entry.id   b703ebc21edecd64a5e6d01761334b7c
#
_cell.length_a   1.000
_cell.length_b   1.000
_cell.length_c   1.000
_cell.angle_alpha   90.00
_cell.angle_beta   90.00
_cell.angle_gamma   90.00
#
_symmetry.space_group_name_H-M   'P 1'
#
loop_
_entity.id
_entity.type
_entity.pdbx_description
1 polymer ?
#
loop_
_entity_poly.entity_id
_entity_poly.type
_entity_poly.pdbx_seq_one_letter_code
_entity_poly.pdbx_strand_id
1 'polypeptide(L)'
;LLSDLNSKIPVVLEPIGLQAVASGTGKEYGEIEYVKEEYENKIKTKDIVVYTSGLGGLFKPGLPVGKIFKNNAKKINFFSDFKQLEYVKIISYNFEGNN
;
A
#
# COMPACT_ATOMS: atom_id res chain seq x y z
N LEU A 1 -11.10 1.35 -5.19
CA LEU A 1 -9.81 2.06 -5.10
C LEU A 1 -9.15 1.77 -3.77
N LEU A 2 -7.82 1.81 -3.74
CA LEU A 2 -7.08 1.58 -2.49
C LEU A 2 -7.43 2.64 -1.43
N SER A 3 -7.81 3.82 -1.83
CA SER A 3 -8.27 4.86 -0.91
C SER A 3 -9.62 4.58 -0.26
N ASP A 4 -10.37 3.60 -0.75
CA ASP A 4 -11.65 3.21 -0.15
C ASP A 4 -11.43 2.52 1.19
N LEU A 5 -12.40 2.66 2.10
CA LEU A 5 -12.29 2.14 3.47
C LEU A 5 -12.01 0.64 3.57
N ASN A 6 -12.49 -0.13 2.61
CA ASN A 6 -12.37 -1.59 2.66
C ASN A 6 -11.30 -2.15 1.74
N SER A 7 -10.55 -1.29 1.07
CA SER A 7 -9.48 -1.74 0.18
C SER A 7 -8.27 -2.16 0.99
N LYS A 8 -7.75 -3.35 0.70
CA LYS A 8 -6.54 -3.89 1.34
C LYS A 8 -5.63 -4.50 0.30
N ILE A 9 -4.33 -4.27 0.44
CA ILE A 9 -3.35 -4.80 -0.50
C ILE A 9 -2.09 -5.23 0.24
N PRO A 10 -1.57 -6.42 -0.08
CA PRO A 10 -0.31 -6.88 0.49
C PRO A 10 0.86 -6.05 -0.04
N VAL A 11 1.71 -5.61 0.87
CA VAL A 11 2.85 -4.74 0.55
C VAL A 11 4.12 -5.20 1.24
N VAL A 12 5.25 -4.68 0.77
CA VAL A 12 6.55 -4.83 1.40
C VAL A 12 7.07 -3.45 1.74
N LEU A 13 7.59 -3.31 2.96
CA LEU A 13 8.16 -2.07 3.46
C LEU A 13 9.68 -2.13 3.32
N GLU A 14 10.26 -1.17 2.58
CA GLU A 14 11.71 -1.13 2.34
C GLU A 14 12.33 0.12 2.95
N PRO A 15 13.56 0.06 3.43
CA PRO A 15 14.55 -1.02 3.27
C PRO A 15 14.50 -2.15 4.31
N ILE A 16 13.53 -2.14 5.23
CA ILE A 16 13.51 -3.14 6.30
C ILE A 16 13.03 -4.54 5.84
N GLY A 17 12.47 -4.65 4.64
CA GLY A 17 12.05 -5.93 4.08
C GLY A 17 10.84 -6.56 4.77
N LEU A 18 9.98 -5.76 5.37
CA LEU A 18 8.85 -6.25 6.14
C LEU A 18 7.60 -6.38 5.28
N GLN A 19 6.94 -7.54 5.34
CA GLN A 19 5.63 -7.72 4.73
C GLN A 19 4.53 -7.16 5.66
N ALA A 20 3.57 -6.46 5.05
CA ALA A 20 2.47 -5.84 5.77
C ALA A 20 1.23 -5.76 4.87
N VAL A 21 0.18 -5.17 5.38
CA VAL A 21 -1.03 -4.91 4.61
C VAL A 21 -1.31 -3.41 4.64
N ALA A 22 -1.49 -2.83 3.47
CA ALA A 22 -1.92 -1.45 3.33
C ALA A 22 -3.44 -1.42 3.20
N SER A 23 -4.08 -0.52 3.92
CA SER A 23 -5.54 -0.35 3.86
C SER A 23 -5.91 1.07 3.51
N GLY A 24 -7.04 1.23 2.82
CA GLY A 24 -7.62 2.52 2.53
C GLY A 24 -8.33 3.09 3.76
N THR A 25 -8.41 4.41 3.83
CA THR A 25 -9.08 5.13 4.92
C THR A 25 -10.32 5.89 4.45
N GLY A 26 -10.62 5.84 3.15
CA GLY A 26 -11.64 6.70 2.53
C GLY A 26 -11.14 8.10 2.24
N LYS A 27 -9.84 8.35 2.46
CA LYS A 27 -9.17 9.64 2.23
C LYS A 27 -8.01 9.45 1.25
N GLU A 28 -7.18 10.46 1.05
CA GLU A 28 -6.07 10.40 0.10
C GLU A 28 -4.86 9.62 0.61
N TYR A 29 -4.90 9.18 1.85
CA TYR A 29 -3.81 8.40 2.45
C TYR A 29 -4.34 7.04 2.90
N GLY A 30 -3.42 6.12 3.14
CA GLY A 30 -3.73 4.81 3.68
C GLY A 30 -3.04 4.56 5.00
N GLU A 31 -3.27 3.37 5.54
CA GLU A 31 -2.66 2.94 6.79
C GLU A 31 -2.02 1.57 6.62
N ILE A 32 -0.97 1.31 7.42
CA ILE A 32 -0.36 -0.02 7.52
C ILE A 32 -1.02 -0.78 8.65
N GLU A 33 -1.47 -2.00 8.35
CA GLU A 33 -2.03 -2.92 9.33
C GLU A 33 -1.05 -4.07 9.60
N TYR A 34 -1.11 -4.63 10.79
CA TYR A 34 -0.40 -5.84 11.22
C TYR A 34 1.11 -5.68 11.32
N VAL A 35 1.56 -4.51 11.73
CA VAL A 35 2.96 -4.31 12.06
C VAL A 35 3.16 -4.79 13.49
N LYS A 36 4.00 -5.80 13.69
CA LYS A 36 4.37 -6.24 15.04
C LYS A 36 5.10 -5.12 15.75
N GLU A 37 4.95 -5.06 17.08
CA GLU A 37 5.51 -3.98 17.88
C GLU A 37 7.00 -3.75 17.62
N GLU A 38 7.78 -4.81 17.46
CA GLU A 38 9.21 -4.73 17.13
C GLU A 38 9.49 -4.01 15.82
N TYR A 39 8.54 -4.06 14.87
CA TYR A 39 8.67 -3.40 13.58
C TYR A 39 8.25 -1.94 13.62
N GLU A 40 7.31 -1.58 14.48
CA GLU A 40 6.95 -0.17 14.68
C GLU A 40 8.16 0.65 15.07
N ASN A 41 9.02 0.11 15.93
CA ASN A 41 10.25 0.78 16.33
C ASN A 41 11.20 0.99 15.16
N LYS A 42 11.31 0.02 14.25
CA LYS A 42 12.15 0.13 13.06
C LYS A 42 11.61 1.17 12.08
N ILE A 43 10.30 1.25 11.92
CA ILE A 43 9.66 2.22 11.03
C ILE A 43 9.88 3.64 11.55
N LYS A 44 9.86 3.84 12.87
CA LYS A 44 10.05 5.16 13.49
C LYS A 44 11.45 5.73 13.32
N THR A 45 12.43 4.92 12.92
CA THR A 45 13.83 5.37 12.82
C THR A 45 14.21 5.90 11.45
N LYS A 46 13.43 5.63 10.42
CA LYS A 46 13.75 6.07 9.05
C LYS A 46 12.48 6.10 8.19
N ASP A 47 12.55 6.83 7.10
CA ASP A 47 11.47 6.84 6.12
C ASP A 47 11.44 5.50 5.37
N ILE A 48 10.24 5.06 5.05
CA ILE A 48 9.98 3.76 4.43
C ILE A 48 9.30 3.98 3.08
N VAL A 49 9.74 3.24 2.06
CA VAL A 49 9.02 3.16 0.79
C VAL A 49 8.22 1.86 0.76
N VAL A 50 6.98 1.96 0.35
CA VAL A 50 6.03 0.85 0.32
C VAL A 50 5.89 0.38 -1.12
N TYR A 51 6.08 -0.93 -1.33
CA TYR A 51 5.92 -1.58 -2.65
C TYR A 51 4.88 -2.68 -2.57
N THR A 52 4.25 -3.01 -3.69
CA THR A 52 3.38 -4.19 -3.75
C THR A 52 4.22 -5.44 -3.53
N SER A 53 3.67 -6.42 -2.80
CA SER A 53 4.34 -7.70 -2.59
C SER A 53 4.05 -8.73 -3.67
N GLY A 54 2.98 -8.52 -4.43
CA GLY A 54 2.51 -9.50 -5.42
C GLY A 54 1.62 -10.60 -4.84
N LEU A 55 1.50 -10.70 -3.53
CA LEU A 55 0.58 -11.67 -2.92
C LEU A 55 -0.86 -11.36 -3.34
N GLY A 56 -1.66 -12.40 -3.52
CA GLY A 56 -3.03 -12.26 -3.98
C GLY A 56 -3.19 -12.00 -5.48
N GLY A 57 -2.11 -11.72 -6.19
CA GLY A 57 -2.11 -11.61 -7.66
C GLY A 57 -2.79 -10.37 -8.24
N LEU A 58 -3.26 -9.42 -7.43
CA LEU A 58 -3.93 -8.23 -7.93
C LEU A 58 -2.96 -7.29 -8.65
N PHE A 59 -1.75 -7.15 -8.11
CA PHE A 59 -0.68 -6.33 -8.69
C PHE A 59 0.57 -7.17 -8.87
N LYS A 60 1.40 -6.78 -9.84
CA LYS A 60 2.75 -7.33 -9.94
C LYS A 60 3.55 -6.93 -8.69
N PRO A 61 4.49 -7.78 -8.23
CA PRO A 61 5.35 -7.39 -7.11
C PRO A 61 6.26 -6.22 -7.48
N GLY A 62 6.61 -5.40 -6.48
CA GLY A 62 7.60 -4.35 -6.64
C GLY A 62 7.10 -3.03 -7.20
N LEU A 63 5.79 -2.84 -7.35
CA LEU A 63 5.27 -1.54 -7.79
C LEU A 63 5.28 -0.55 -6.62
N PRO A 64 5.82 0.68 -6.82
CA PRO A 64 5.84 1.68 -5.75
C PRO A 64 4.42 2.13 -5.39
N VAL A 65 4.07 2.00 -4.13
CA VAL A 65 2.73 2.34 -3.61
C VAL A 65 2.73 3.73 -2.98
N GLY A 66 3.70 3.99 -2.11
CA GLY A 66 3.75 5.24 -1.38
C GLY A 66 4.91 5.28 -0.41
N LYS A 67 4.86 6.26 0.49
CA LYS A 67 5.93 6.50 1.45
C LYS A 67 5.35 6.67 2.86
N ILE A 68 6.06 6.11 3.84
CA ILE A 68 5.75 6.30 5.25
C ILE A 68 6.87 7.15 5.84
N PHE A 69 6.52 8.29 6.42
CA PHE A 69 7.49 9.17 7.07
C PHE A 69 7.67 8.74 8.53
N LYS A 70 8.89 8.84 9.02
CA LYS A 70 9.24 8.38 10.37
C LYS A 70 8.43 9.04 11.49
N ASN A 71 7.92 10.23 11.27
CA ASN A 71 7.12 10.94 12.26
C ASN A 71 5.64 10.55 12.24
N ASN A 72 5.22 9.71 11.29
CA ASN A 72 3.86 9.18 11.24
C ASN A 72 3.89 7.76 10.67
N ALA A 73 4.32 6.82 11.51
CA ALA A 73 4.72 5.47 11.10
C ALA A 73 3.58 4.59 10.59
N LYS A 74 2.32 4.99 10.77
CA LYS A 74 1.19 4.20 10.29
C LYS A 74 0.54 4.75 9.03
N LYS A 75 0.90 5.97 8.62
CA LYS A 75 0.26 6.63 7.49
C LYS A 75 1.06 6.42 6.22
N ILE A 76 0.39 5.92 5.18
CA ILE A 76 0.97 5.79 3.84
C ILE A 76 0.55 7.00 3.02
N ASN A 77 1.53 7.73 2.50
CA ASN A 77 1.30 8.81 1.54
C ASN A 77 1.44 8.22 0.16
N PHE A 78 0.33 8.00 -0.52
CA PHE A 78 0.32 7.33 -1.82
C PHE A 78 1.00 8.15 -2.89
N PHE A 79 1.78 7.49 -3.74
CA PHE A 79 2.31 8.11 -4.95
C PHE A 79 1.19 8.29 -5.97
N SER A 80 1.23 9.41 -6.69
CA SER A 80 0.22 9.72 -7.72
C SER A 80 0.19 8.66 -8.81
N ASP A 81 1.35 8.15 -9.21
CA ASP A 81 1.44 7.12 -10.24
C ASP A 81 0.74 5.84 -9.82
N PHE A 82 0.85 5.47 -8.54
CA PHE A 82 0.17 4.28 -8.04
C PHE A 82 -1.35 4.48 -8.05
N LYS A 83 -1.83 5.64 -7.66
CA LYS A 83 -3.27 5.95 -7.69
C LYS A 83 -3.83 5.83 -9.10
N GLN A 84 -3.10 6.32 -10.10
CA GLN A 84 -3.51 6.20 -11.49
C GLN A 84 -3.51 4.75 -11.97
N LEU A 85 -2.49 3.98 -11.60
CA LEU A 85 -2.38 2.57 -11.94
C LEU A 85 -3.54 1.78 -11.35
N GLU A 86 -3.89 2.03 -10.10
CA GLU A 86 -5.00 1.38 -9.42
C GLU A 86 -6.32 1.67 -10.14
N TYR A 87 -6.55 2.92 -10.51
CA TYR A 87 -7.76 3.32 -11.23
C TYR A 87 -7.89 2.60 -12.57
N VAL A 88 -6.83 2.55 -13.35
CA VAL A 88 -6.82 1.86 -14.65
C VAL A 88 -7.10 0.37 -14.46
N LYS A 89 -6.50 -0.24 -13.46
CA LYS A 89 -6.68 -1.66 -13.19
C LYS A 89 -8.12 -1.99 -12.81
N ILE A 90 -8.76 -1.16 -12.00
CA ILE A 90 -10.15 -1.35 -11.61
C ILE A 90 -11.10 -1.19 -12.79
N ILE A 91 -10.87 -0.22 -13.65
CA ILE A 91 -11.65 -0.04 -14.87
C ILE A 91 -11.53 -1.27 -15.76
N SER A 92 -10.32 -1.77 -15.99
CA SER A 92 -10.08 -2.96 -16.80
C SER A 92 -10.79 -4.18 -16.23
N TYR A 93 -10.72 -4.36 -14.92
CA TYR A 93 -11.37 -5.46 -14.24
C TYR A 93 -12.89 -5.41 -14.39
N ASN A 94 -13.50 -4.24 -14.17
CA ASN A 94 -14.94 -4.07 -14.31
C ASN A 94 -15.41 -4.29 -15.73
N PHE A 95 -14.64 -3.84 -16.69
CA PHE A 95 -14.95 -4.03 -18.11
C PHE A 95 -14.96 -5.51 -18.49
N GLU A 96 -13.93 -6.25 -18.06
CA GLU A 96 -13.84 -7.68 -18.31
C GLU A 96 -14.91 -8.47 -17.57
N GLY A 97 -15.26 -8.06 -16.36
CA GLY A 97 -16.24 -8.72 -15.52
C GLY A 97 -17.66 -8.63 -16.03
N ASN A 98 -17.94 -7.74 -16.97
CA ASN A 98 -19.25 -7.56 -17.57
C ASN A 98 -19.47 -8.41 -18.82
N ASN A 99 -18.50 -9.23 -19.18
CA ASN A 99 -18.62 -10.10 -20.33
C ASN A 99 -19.24 -11.46 -20.00
#